data_b0c8860be13bef3bed86cd653104c2fd
#
_entry.id   b0c8860be13bef3bed86cd653104c2fd
#
_cell.length_a   1.000
_cell.length_b   1.000
_cell.length_c   1.000
_cell.angle_alpha   90.00
_cell.angle_beta   90.00
_cell.angle_gamma   90.00
#
_symmetry.space_group_name_H-M   'P 1'
#
loop_
_entity.id
_entity.type
_entity.pdbx_description
1 polymer ?
#
loop_
_entity_poly.entity_id
_entity_poly.type
_entity_poly.pdbx_seq_one_letter_code
_entity_poly.pdbx_strand_id
1 'polypeptide(L)'
;AASQEASKPKANGAAAKNKSNGTPFETAFRNIDDALWKDPGCTSELDYTEQTSWILFLKYLDDLETVKQMEAELQGKKYTPIIEAKYRWPVWACPKGKDGKLDHHKALSGPDLVGFVNQQLFPYLKGFKQKATGPNTIEYKIGEIFSEISNRVQSGYTLRDVLEHVDALHFRSQEEKHELS
;
A
#
# COMPACT_ATOMS: atom_id res chain seq x y z
N ALA A 1 -11.75 28.37 -62.98
CA ALA A 1 -11.87 27.38 -61.91
C ALA A 1 -10.87 27.70 -60.81
N ALA A 2 -11.30 28.34 -59.74
CA ALA A 2 -10.46 28.64 -58.59
C ALA A 2 -10.89 27.68 -57.44
N SER A 3 -9.99 26.81 -57.06
CA SER A 3 -10.13 25.95 -55.92
C SER A 3 -9.86 26.70 -54.63
N GLN A 4 -10.88 26.86 -53.81
CA GLN A 4 -10.72 27.36 -52.46
C GLN A 4 -10.29 26.24 -51.54
N GLU A 5 -9.08 26.31 -51.02
CA GLU A 5 -8.57 25.50 -49.96
C GLU A 5 -9.12 26.01 -48.60
N ALA A 6 -9.99 25.26 -47.99
CA ALA A 6 -10.49 25.55 -46.65
C ALA A 6 -9.47 25.13 -45.61
N SER A 7 -8.84 26.09 -44.98
CA SER A 7 -7.95 25.85 -43.85
C SER A 7 -8.73 25.43 -42.61
N LYS A 8 -8.44 24.26 -42.07
CA LYS A 8 -8.96 23.77 -40.78
C LYS A 8 -8.40 24.64 -39.63
N PRO A 9 -9.20 25.03 -38.66
CA PRO A 9 -8.69 25.71 -37.48
C PRO A 9 -7.93 24.73 -36.59
N LYS A 10 -6.69 25.09 -36.24
CA LYS A 10 -5.92 24.38 -35.22
C LYS A 10 -6.61 24.59 -33.87
N ALA A 11 -7.16 23.55 -33.32
CA ALA A 11 -7.63 23.55 -31.94
C ALA A 11 -6.40 23.55 -31.00
N ASN A 12 -6.05 24.72 -30.49
CA ASN A 12 -5.17 24.85 -29.34
C ASN A 12 -5.95 24.40 -28.10
N GLY A 13 -5.99 23.10 -27.88
CA GLY A 13 -6.41 22.51 -26.62
C GLY A 13 -5.22 22.54 -25.66
N ALA A 14 -4.96 23.69 -25.06
CA ALA A 14 -4.21 23.70 -23.81
C ALA A 14 -5.08 23.01 -22.78
N ALA A 15 -4.80 21.73 -22.55
CA ALA A 15 -5.36 21.04 -21.40
C ALA A 15 -4.88 21.78 -20.16
N ALA A 16 -5.77 22.57 -19.56
CA ALA A 16 -5.56 23.12 -18.26
C ALA A 16 -5.24 21.96 -17.33
N LYS A 17 -3.99 21.89 -16.86
CA LYS A 17 -3.63 21.00 -15.76
C LYS A 17 -4.40 21.49 -14.57
N ASN A 18 -5.57 20.87 -14.36
CA ASN A 18 -6.33 21.05 -13.16
C ASN A 18 -5.41 20.56 -12.03
N LYS A 19 -4.77 21.50 -11.34
CA LYS A 19 -4.11 21.22 -10.08
C LYS A 19 -5.22 20.84 -9.13
N SER A 20 -5.51 19.54 -9.05
CA SER A 20 -6.41 19.05 -8.03
C SER A 20 -5.77 19.38 -6.69
N ASN A 21 -6.41 20.28 -5.93
CA ASN A 21 -6.08 20.56 -4.54
C ASN A 21 -6.48 19.36 -3.66
N GLY A 22 -6.11 18.13 -4.09
CA GLY A 22 -6.37 16.92 -3.35
C GLY A 22 -5.48 16.80 -2.12
N THR A 23 -5.97 16.15 -1.08
CA THR A 23 -5.15 15.76 0.07
C THR A 23 -4.03 14.80 -0.39
N PRO A 24 -2.94 14.65 0.36
CA PRO A 24 -1.91 13.64 0.07
C PRO A 24 -2.47 12.23 -0.12
N PHE A 25 -3.51 11.87 0.63
CA PHE A 25 -4.20 10.59 0.50
C PHE A 25 -4.93 10.44 -0.83
N GLU A 26 -5.65 11.46 -1.29
CA GLU A 26 -6.34 11.43 -2.57
C GLU A 26 -5.37 11.27 -3.74
N THR A 27 -4.25 11.97 -3.71
CA THR A 27 -3.20 11.85 -4.71
C THR A 27 -2.58 10.46 -4.70
N ALA A 28 -2.28 9.91 -3.51
CA ALA A 28 -1.74 8.57 -3.36
C ALA A 28 -2.71 7.51 -3.89
N PHE A 29 -4.00 7.60 -3.56
CA PHE A 29 -5.02 6.65 -4.03
C PHE A 29 -5.16 6.68 -5.55
N ARG A 30 -5.12 7.85 -6.15
CA ARG A 30 -5.15 7.98 -7.61
C ARG A 30 -3.95 7.31 -8.25
N ASN A 31 -2.75 7.53 -7.72
CA ASN A 31 -1.53 6.92 -8.22
C ASN A 31 -1.54 5.39 -8.05
N ILE A 32 -2.10 4.90 -6.95
CA ILE A 32 -2.26 3.47 -6.70
C ILE A 32 -3.23 2.86 -7.71
N ASP A 33 -4.38 3.47 -7.93
CA ASP A 33 -5.37 3.00 -8.91
C ASP A 33 -4.79 2.97 -10.32
N ASP A 34 -4.04 4.00 -10.71
CA ASP A 34 -3.35 4.07 -11.99
C ASP A 34 -2.32 2.94 -12.16
N ALA A 35 -1.59 2.60 -11.11
CA ALA A 35 -0.64 1.49 -11.12
C ALA A 35 -1.37 0.13 -11.25
N LEU A 36 -2.42 -0.09 -10.45
CA LEU A 36 -3.19 -1.33 -10.43
C LEU A 36 -3.94 -1.55 -11.74
N TRP A 37 -4.43 -0.49 -12.38
CA TRP A 37 -5.12 -0.58 -13.66
C TRP A 37 -4.28 -1.23 -14.76
N LYS A 38 -2.97 -1.08 -14.68
CA LYS A 38 -2.02 -1.69 -15.65
C LYS A 38 -1.73 -3.15 -15.36
N ASP A 39 -2.12 -3.66 -14.20
CA ASP A 39 -1.83 -5.03 -13.80
C ASP A 39 -2.87 -6.00 -14.36
N PRO A 40 -2.47 -7.10 -15.04
CA PRO A 40 -3.41 -8.07 -15.62
C PRO A 40 -4.21 -8.84 -14.56
N GLY A 41 -3.76 -8.87 -13.31
CA GLY A 41 -4.48 -9.52 -12.20
C GLY A 41 -5.62 -8.69 -11.61
N CYS A 42 -5.67 -7.40 -11.91
CA CYS A 42 -6.68 -6.45 -11.41
C CYS A 42 -7.59 -6.00 -12.55
N THR A 43 -8.83 -6.48 -12.57
CA THR A 43 -9.76 -6.30 -13.71
C THR A 43 -11.01 -5.49 -13.38
N SER A 44 -11.22 -5.13 -12.12
CA SER A 44 -12.41 -4.41 -11.67
C SER A 44 -12.09 -3.40 -10.57
N GLU A 45 -12.99 -2.45 -10.34
CA GLU A 45 -12.88 -1.51 -9.23
C GLU A 45 -12.82 -2.22 -7.87
N LEU A 46 -13.53 -3.35 -7.73
CA LEU A 46 -13.46 -4.16 -6.53
C LEU A 46 -12.05 -4.70 -6.32
N ASP A 47 -11.40 -5.17 -7.37
CA ASP A 47 -10.01 -5.64 -7.29
C ASP A 47 -9.07 -4.52 -6.83
N TYR A 48 -9.21 -3.31 -7.38
CA TYR A 48 -8.40 -2.15 -6.97
C TYR A 48 -8.60 -1.83 -5.50
N THR A 49 -9.85 -1.80 -5.05
CA THR A 49 -10.20 -1.52 -3.66
C THR A 49 -9.65 -2.57 -2.71
N GLU A 50 -9.80 -3.85 -3.02
CA GLU A 50 -9.30 -4.94 -2.19
C GLU A 50 -7.77 -4.92 -2.08
N GLN A 51 -7.07 -4.75 -3.21
CA GLN A 51 -5.61 -4.72 -3.20
C GLN A 51 -5.07 -3.52 -2.43
N THR A 52 -5.63 -2.35 -2.67
CA THR A 52 -5.28 -1.14 -1.91
C THR A 52 -5.52 -1.34 -0.41
N SER A 53 -6.65 -1.95 -0.05
CA SER A 53 -7.07 -2.12 1.36
C SER A 53 -6.10 -2.99 2.16
N TRP A 54 -5.66 -4.14 1.63
CA TRP A 54 -4.77 -5.00 2.40
C TRP A 54 -3.38 -4.37 2.55
N ILE A 55 -2.90 -3.66 1.55
CA ILE A 55 -1.61 -2.98 1.61
C ILE A 55 -1.65 -1.82 2.61
N LEU A 56 -2.69 -0.98 2.54
CA LEU A 56 -2.91 0.10 3.52
C LEU A 56 -3.02 -0.42 4.95
N PHE A 57 -3.74 -1.51 5.14
CA PHE A 57 -3.90 -2.12 6.45
C PHE A 57 -2.56 -2.52 7.07
N LEU A 58 -1.68 -3.14 6.29
CA LEU A 58 -0.35 -3.55 6.77
C LEU A 58 0.52 -2.34 7.11
N LYS A 59 0.47 -1.29 6.31
CA LYS A 59 1.18 -0.04 6.62
C LYS A 59 0.64 0.61 7.89
N TYR A 60 -0.67 0.70 8.03
CA TYR A 60 -1.31 1.23 9.23
C TYR A 60 -0.92 0.42 10.48
N LEU A 61 -0.95 -0.89 10.38
CA LEU A 61 -0.59 -1.78 11.48
C LEU A 61 0.87 -1.58 11.91
N ASP A 62 1.78 -1.40 10.96
CA ASP A 62 3.18 -1.12 11.26
C ASP A 62 3.36 0.22 11.96
N ASP A 63 2.68 1.27 11.49
CA ASP A 63 2.72 2.57 12.12
C ASP A 63 2.16 2.51 13.55
N LEU A 64 1.08 1.76 13.77
CA LEU A 64 0.51 1.54 15.10
C LEU A 64 1.48 0.81 16.03
N GLU A 65 2.14 -0.24 15.56
CA GLU A 65 3.12 -0.98 16.35
C GLU A 65 4.33 -0.12 16.71
N THR A 66 4.79 0.73 15.79
CA THR A 66 5.87 1.68 16.03
C THR A 66 5.52 2.64 17.16
N VAL A 67 4.31 3.19 17.14
CA VAL A 67 3.83 4.09 18.20
C VAL A 67 3.77 3.36 19.56
N LYS A 68 3.21 2.15 19.57
CA LYS A 68 3.11 1.35 20.82
C LYS A 68 4.48 0.99 21.37
N GLN A 69 5.43 0.70 20.52
CA GLN A 69 6.81 0.42 20.93
C GLN A 69 7.46 1.65 21.56
N MET A 70 7.28 2.82 20.95
CA MET A 70 7.80 4.09 21.49
C MET A 70 7.16 4.44 22.84
N GLU A 71 5.85 4.26 22.98
CA GLU A 71 5.15 4.48 24.26
C GLU A 71 5.65 3.54 25.36
N ALA A 72 5.87 2.27 25.04
CA ALA A 72 6.42 1.30 25.97
C ALA A 72 7.85 1.66 26.42
N GLU A 73 8.69 2.10 25.51
CA GLU A 73 10.05 2.55 25.83
C GLU A 73 10.05 3.76 26.76
N LEU A 74 9.16 4.73 26.53
CA LEU A 74 9.00 5.90 27.40
C LEU A 74 8.54 5.53 28.82
N GLN A 75 7.78 4.44 28.95
CA GLN A 75 7.30 3.92 30.24
C GLN A 75 8.25 2.91 30.87
N GLY A 76 9.37 2.63 30.25
CA GLY A 76 10.32 1.60 30.71
C GLY A 76 9.79 0.17 30.61
N LYS A 77 8.78 -0.05 29.76
CA LYS A 77 8.15 -1.36 29.53
C LYS A 77 8.67 -2.01 28.25
N LYS A 78 8.67 -3.33 28.23
CA LYS A 78 9.00 -4.10 27.03
C LYS A 78 7.76 -4.30 26.17
N TYR A 79 7.87 -3.98 24.88
CA TYR A 79 6.81 -4.23 23.89
C TYR A 79 7.11 -5.48 23.09
N THR A 80 6.13 -6.37 22.98
CA THR A 80 6.21 -7.54 22.11
C THR A 80 5.43 -7.26 20.83
N PRO A 81 6.10 -7.17 19.66
CA PRO A 81 5.41 -6.92 18.41
C PRO A 81 4.39 -8.01 18.05
N ILE A 82 3.28 -7.60 17.45
CA ILE A 82 2.26 -8.50 16.92
C ILE A 82 2.80 -9.21 15.68
N ILE A 83 3.40 -8.45 14.77
CA ILE A 83 4.00 -8.96 13.55
C ILE A 83 5.49 -9.23 13.77
N GLU A 84 5.94 -10.43 13.43
CA GLU A 84 7.36 -10.78 13.49
C GLU A 84 8.20 -9.91 12.55
N ALA A 85 9.45 -9.65 12.93
CA ALA A 85 10.36 -8.72 12.25
C ALA A 85 10.43 -8.96 10.73
N LYS A 86 10.51 -10.21 10.29
CA LYS A 86 10.59 -10.57 8.87
C LYS A 86 9.40 -10.05 8.05
N TYR A 87 8.23 -9.96 8.67
CA TYR A 87 6.97 -9.57 8.02
C TYR A 87 6.56 -8.13 8.32
N ARG A 88 7.38 -7.38 9.02
CA ARG A 88 7.16 -5.96 9.27
C ARG A 88 7.37 -5.16 7.99
N TRP A 89 6.57 -4.13 7.82
CA TRP A 89 6.58 -3.27 6.63
C TRP A 89 7.97 -2.79 6.21
N PRO A 90 8.81 -2.21 7.10
CA PRO A 90 10.12 -1.69 6.69
C PRO A 90 11.13 -2.79 6.34
N VAL A 91 10.82 -4.04 6.57
CA VAL A 91 11.71 -5.15 6.24
C VAL A 91 11.41 -5.72 4.85
N TRP A 92 10.14 -6.01 4.56
CA TRP A 92 9.80 -6.63 3.26
C TRP A 92 9.26 -5.64 2.24
N ALA A 93 8.45 -4.65 2.67
CA ALA A 93 7.74 -3.77 1.74
C ALA A 93 8.59 -2.61 1.24
N CYS A 94 9.21 -1.86 2.15
CA CYS A 94 10.01 -0.70 1.81
C CYS A 94 11.23 -0.57 2.72
N PRO A 95 12.25 -1.43 2.54
CA PRO A 95 13.51 -1.24 3.23
C PRO A 95 14.18 0.05 2.75
N LYS A 96 14.67 0.85 3.69
CA LYS A 96 15.28 2.14 3.40
C LYS A 96 16.75 2.16 3.74
N GLY A 97 17.52 2.87 2.90
CA GLY A 97 18.91 3.17 3.15
C GLY A 97 19.10 4.34 4.11
N LYS A 98 20.35 4.70 4.36
CA LYS A 98 20.70 5.82 5.23
C LYS A 98 20.19 7.18 4.76
N ASP A 99 19.92 7.31 3.46
CA ASP A 99 19.38 8.51 2.82
C ASP A 99 17.84 8.63 2.97
N GLY A 100 17.19 7.65 3.62
CA GLY A 100 15.74 7.61 3.78
C GLY A 100 14.97 7.17 2.53
N LYS A 101 15.67 6.80 1.47
CA LYS A 101 15.07 6.30 0.22
C LYS A 101 15.11 4.78 0.17
N LEU A 102 14.29 4.20 -0.72
CA LEU A 102 14.27 2.75 -0.92
C LEU A 102 15.68 2.22 -1.18
N ASP A 103 16.07 1.22 -0.40
CA ASP A 103 17.33 0.50 -0.59
C ASP A 103 17.12 -0.61 -1.63
N HIS A 104 17.51 -0.36 -2.86
CA HIS A 104 17.34 -1.29 -3.98
C HIS A 104 18.15 -2.58 -3.83
N HIS A 105 19.16 -2.61 -2.96
CA HIS A 105 19.93 -3.82 -2.69
C HIS A 105 19.20 -4.76 -1.73
N LYS A 106 18.40 -4.22 -0.82
CA LYS A 106 17.62 -5.00 0.16
C LYS A 106 16.18 -5.24 -0.29
N ALA A 107 15.64 -4.38 -1.15
CA ALA A 107 14.26 -4.47 -1.60
C ALA A 107 14.07 -5.68 -2.53
N LEU A 108 13.01 -6.44 -2.25
CA LEU A 108 12.53 -7.45 -3.18
C LEU A 108 11.95 -6.78 -4.43
N SER A 109 12.08 -7.42 -5.57
CA SER A 109 11.57 -6.90 -6.84
C SER A 109 11.11 -8.02 -7.76
N GLY A 110 10.31 -7.67 -8.77
CA GLY A 110 9.83 -8.61 -9.76
C GLY A 110 9.17 -9.85 -9.16
N PRO A 111 9.45 -11.04 -9.71
CA PRO A 111 8.85 -12.29 -9.23
C PRO A 111 9.17 -12.62 -7.76
N ASP A 112 10.30 -12.17 -7.26
CA ASP A 112 10.69 -12.41 -5.85
C ASP A 112 9.75 -11.68 -4.89
N LEU A 113 9.35 -10.46 -5.21
CA LEU A 113 8.40 -9.70 -4.40
C LEU A 113 7.01 -10.35 -4.39
N VAL A 114 6.49 -10.68 -5.56
CA VAL A 114 5.18 -11.37 -5.68
C VAL A 114 5.23 -12.74 -4.99
N GLY A 115 6.31 -13.48 -5.19
CA GLY A 115 6.52 -14.78 -4.54
C GLY A 115 6.53 -14.69 -3.03
N PHE A 116 7.23 -13.70 -2.47
CA PHE A 116 7.22 -13.47 -1.02
C PHE A 116 5.81 -13.20 -0.50
N VAL A 117 5.07 -12.31 -1.15
CA VAL A 117 3.69 -11.98 -0.74
C VAL A 117 2.80 -13.20 -0.79
N ASN A 118 2.83 -13.96 -1.86
CA ASN A 118 1.92 -15.10 -2.06
C ASN A 118 2.30 -16.33 -1.23
N GLN A 119 3.59 -16.60 -1.07
CA GLN A 119 4.07 -17.86 -0.48
C GLN A 119 4.49 -17.74 0.98
N GLN A 120 4.78 -16.54 1.45
CA GLN A 120 5.25 -16.32 2.81
C GLN A 120 4.35 -15.38 3.61
N LEU A 121 4.11 -14.16 3.11
CA LEU A 121 3.37 -13.13 3.85
C LEU A 121 1.91 -13.53 4.11
N PHE A 122 1.16 -13.84 3.07
CA PHE A 122 -0.27 -14.20 3.21
C PHE A 122 -0.47 -15.47 4.04
N PRO A 123 0.29 -16.55 3.85
CA PRO A 123 0.18 -17.71 4.73
C PRO A 123 0.47 -17.39 6.20
N TYR A 124 1.48 -16.56 6.46
CA TYR A 124 1.79 -16.09 7.81
C TYR A 124 0.62 -15.34 8.44
N LEU A 125 0.03 -14.39 7.72
CA LEU A 125 -1.07 -13.57 8.21
C LEU A 125 -2.36 -14.37 8.41
N LYS A 126 -2.64 -15.32 7.54
CA LYS A 126 -3.76 -16.26 7.72
C LYS A 126 -3.65 -17.06 9.02
N GLY A 127 -2.43 -17.43 9.41
CA GLY A 127 -2.17 -18.19 10.61
C GLY A 127 -2.53 -17.49 11.91
N PHE A 128 -2.71 -16.17 11.90
CA PHE A 128 -3.07 -15.40 13.08
C PHE A 128 -4.41 -15.79 13.69
N LYS A 129 -5.37 -16.22 12.89
CA LYS A 129 -6.69 -16.64 13.38
C LYS A 129 -6.59 -17.79 14.38
N GLN A 130 -5.66 -18.72 14.15
CA GLN A 130 -5.41 -19.85 15.02
C GLN A 130 -4.63 -19.49 16.29
N LYS A 131 -3.85 -18.43 16.24
CA LYS A 131 -3.05 -17.93 17.36
C LYS A 131 -3.82 -16.98 18.27
N ALA A 132 -4.95 -16.47 17.80
CA ALA A 132 -5.75 -15.49 18.53
C ALA A 132 -6.39 -16.10 19.77
N THR A 133 -6.41 -15.34 20.86
CA THR A 133 -7.05 -15.75 22.14
C THR A 133 -8.56 -15.55 22.14
N GLY A 134 -9.09 -14.78 21.17
CA GLY A 134 -10.52 -14.55 21.04
C GLY A 134 -10.86 -13.69 19.83
N PRO A 135 -12.17 -13.62 19.46
CA PRO A 135 -12.62 -12.96 18.23
C PRO A 135 -12.52 -11.43 18.26
N ASN A 136 -12.31 -10.84 19.43
CA ASN A 136 -12.18 -9.38 19.58
C ASN A 136 -10.73 -8.91 19.61
N THR A 137 -9.78 -9.78 19.34
CA THR A 137 -8.36 -9.46 19.29
C THR A 137 -7.96 -8.97 17.90
N ILE A 138 -6.88 -8.17 17.84
CA ILE A 138 -6.34 -7.72 16.56
C ILE A 138 -5.76 -8.91 15.75
N GLU A 139 -5.20 -9.89 16.44
CA GLU A 139 -4.69 -11.12 15.82
C GLU A 139 -5.79 -11.86 15.07
N TYR A 140 -6.97 -11.99 15.67
CA TYR A 140 -8.12 -12.64 15.03
C TYR A 140 -8.55 -11.86 13.76
N LYS A 141 -8.62 -10.54 13.85
CA LYS A 141 -8.99 -9.68 12.71
C LYS A 141 -7.99 -9.78 11.57
N ILE A 142 -6.70 -9.84 11.87
CA ILE A 142 -5.66 -10.04 10.85
C ILE A 142 -5.92 -11.36 10.11
N GLY A 143 -6.08 -12.45 10.84
CA GLY A 143 -6.34 -13.76 10.26
C GLY A 143 -7.62 -13.82 9.43
N GLU A 144 -8.68 -13.15 9.88
CA GLU A 144 -9.95 -13.06 9.17
C GLU A 144 -9.81 -12.31 7.84
N ILE A 145 -9.21 -11.14 7.85
CA ILE A 145 -8.99 -10.33 6.65
C ILE A 145 -8.20 -11.12 5.60
N PHE A 146 -7.07 -11.70 5.99
CA PHE A 146 -6.18 -12.40 5.07
C PHE A 146 -6.63 -13.82 4.72
N SER A 147 -7.69 -14.32 5.33
CA SER A 147 -8.39 -15.54 4.90
C SER A 147 -9.40 -15.28 3.78
N GLU A 148 -9.93 -14.06 3.69
CA GLU A 148 -10.93 -13.67 2.70
C GLU A 148 -10.33 -12.98 1.48
N ILE A 149 -9.23 -12.26 1.65
CA ILE A 149 -8.55 -11.52 0.57
C ILE A 149 -7.30 -12.28 0.14
N SER A 150 -7.04 -12.28 -1.15
CA SER A 150 -5.79 -12.78 -1.74
C SER A 150 -5.10 -11.70 -2.56
N ASN A 151 -3.79 -11.81 -2.71
CA ASN A 151 -3.05 -10.93 -3.61
C ASN A 151 -3.41 -11.27 -5.07
N ARG A 152 -3.86 -10.28 -5.83
CA ARG A 152 -4.17 -10.38 -7.26
C ARG A 152 -3.12 -9.72 -8.14
N VAL A 153 -2.24 -8.91 -7.58
CA VAL A 153 -1.19 -8.21 -8.31
C VAL A 153 -0.19 -9.25 -8.84
N GLN A 154 -0.07 -9.32 -10.16
CA GLN A 154 0.80 -10.29 -10.83
C GLN A 154 2.18 -9.73 -11.15
N SER A 155 2.28 -8.42 -11.39
CA SER A 155 3.54 -7.76 -11.70
C SER A 155 4.23 -7.28 -10.43
N GLY A 156 5.46 -7.75 -10.20
CA GLY A 156 6.29 -7.25 -9.12
C GLY A 156 6.65 -5.78 -9.26
N TYR A 157 6.70 -5.26 -10.48
CA TYR A 157 6.91 -3.83 -10.74
C TYR A 157 5.70 -2.99 -10.31
N THR A 158 4.50 -3.43 -10.63
CA THR A 158 3.25 -2.81 -10.16
C THR A 158 3.19 -2.83 -8.64
N LEU A 159 3.45 -3.98 -8.04
CA LEU A 159 3.42 -4.11 -6.57
C LEU A 159 4.45 -3.18 -5.91
N ARG A 160 5.64 -3.06 -6.47
CA ARG A 160 6.67 -2.14 -5.98
C ARG A 160 6.18 -0.69 -6.01
N ASP A 161 5.58 -0.27 -7.11
CA ASP A 161 5.03 1.09 -7.24
C ASP A 161 3.95 1.37 -6.19
N VAL A 162 3.03 0.43 -6.01
CA VAL A 162 1.95 0.57 -5.01
C VAL A 162 2.53 0.65 -3.60
N LEU A 163 3.49 -0.21 -3.26
CA LEU A 163 4.13 -0.19 -1.95
C LEU A 163 4.83 1.15 -1.67
N GLU A 164 5.50 1.72 -2.64
CA GLU A 164 6.16 3.02 -2.48
C GLU A 164 5.15 4.17 -2.29
N HIS A 165 4.03 4.16 -3.01
CA HIS A 165 2.96 5.15 -2.82
C HIS A 165 2.34 5.05 -1.43
N VAL A 166 2.10 3.84 -0.95
CA VAL A 166 1.55 3.61 0.40
C VAL A 166 2.58 3.96 1.48
N ASP A 167 3.85 3.66 1.25
CA ASP A 167 4.92 3.97 2.21
C ASP A 167 5.06 5.46 2.48
N ALA A 168 4.76 6.29 1.48
CA ALA A 168 4.77 7.75 1.62
C ALA A 168 3.65 8.30 2.50
N LEU A 169 2.63 7.51 2.79
CA LEU A 169 1.52 7.88 3.67
C LEU A 169 1.94 7.71 5.14
N HIS A 170 1.55 8.68 5.97
CA HIS A 170 1.85 8.67 7.40
C HIS A 170 0.55 8.77 8.20
N PHE A 171 0.30 7.79 9.06
CA PHE A 171 -0.85 7.74 9.97
C PHE A 171 -0.45 8.21 11.37
N ARG A 172 0.10 9.42 11.48
CA ARG A 172 0.71 9.92 12.72
C ARG A 172 -0.22 10.74 13.60
N SER A 173 -1.29 11.32 13.03
CA SER A 173 -2.24 12.15 13.77
C SER A 173 -3.62 11.52 13.79
N GLN A 174 -4.41 11.88 14.80
CA GLN A 174 -5.82 11.47 14.85
C GLN A 174 -6.65 12.10 13.71
N GLU A 175 -6.26 13.27 13.25
CA GLU A 175 -6.90 13.94 12.13
C GLU A 175 -6.72 13.16 10.84
N GLU A 176 -5.51 12.66 10.58
CA GLU A 176 -5.24 11.79 9.43
C GLU A 176 -6.00 10.45 9.51
N LYS A 177 -6.21 9.91 10.73
CA LYS A 177 -7.00 8.71 10.93
C LYS A 177 -8.50 8.93 10.62
N HIS A 178 -9.02 10.12 10.87
CA HIS A 178 -10.41 10.44 10.58
C HIS A 178 -10.69 10.54 9.07
N GLU A 179 -9.72 10.94 8.27
CA GLU A 179 -9.86 11.00 6.81
C GLU A 179 -9.98 9.61 6.17
N LEU A 180 -9.57 8.54 6.86
CA LEU A 180 -9.62 7.16 6.39
C LEU A 180 -10.86 6.39 6.88
N SER A 181 -11.65 7.00 7.72
CA SER A 181 -12.84 6.35 8.28
C SER A 181 -14.05 6.49 7.35
#